data_55e59e3f1b67adc34bff6d221408b01c
#
_entry.id   55e59e3f1b67adc34bff6d221408b01c
#
_cell.length_a   1.000
_cell.length_b   1.000
_cell.length_c   1.000
_cell.angle_alpha   90.00
_cell.angle_beta   90.00
_cell.angle_gamma   90.00
#
_symmetry.space_group_name_H-M   'P 1'
#
loop_
_entity.id
_entity.type
_entity.pdbx_description
1 polymer ?
#
loop_
_entity_poly.entity_id
_entity_poly.type
_entity_poly.pdbx_seq_one_letter_code
_entity_poly.pdbx_strand_id
1 'polypeptide(L)'
;MRRTGEKWKTAGKWKMTGRGSAAGRNRLAAVFCAAAVFCAQGLSPAFGALKEPEYWKAATYYSDDWVANFWNSESVHMEEELARIAADGFNSIILAVPWKEFQPSVSPGAFAYEAYAYEKLDRVLRAAEEQGLWVFLRVGYTWDFGGGSMDADRYRELVSGGRAEEAWLDYAASLYEACSVHENFAGGFLTWEDFWNFLQDAGNGKYRENSRALARQSGYQEFLEANWTLEELEERYGLEADSFEEIGLPERDDPLFWTFYQFYDVWLNQLLRKSQEVFPGLSMEVRLDVDPVNRLDGSLAGMSHSGTFSCGTAAYTAAMYSVSMGREAVDGDMTAAEALGALERNLRDVLARNGGKPLFLEQFLFYDDTPEFSHNPKLLPEERAAFLRGAAPILASLSGGYGVWTYRDYRNNSVFNSQFGLGSRGWTFSGGAHIQEAEGNHQASLPAGGKISQDLGARSRQGRTGGRTLEFSAESKEPVTLQVSFGGDTRFVSVEGAETVELNFSQDGEILAVASDGPVELDDFYFYNLESEGLLYRVDGAESELIGAVRALNGQLP
;
A
#
# COMPACT_ATOMS: atom_id res chain seq x y z
N MET A 1 18.85 -40.00 7.84
CA MET A 1 18.51 -39.21 9.04
C MET A 1 19.80 -38.77 9.74
N ARG A 2 20.33 -37.65 9.37
CA ARG A 2 21.33 -36.89 10.15
C ARG A 2 20.94 -35.43 10.03
N ARG A 3 20.53 -34.81 11.14
CA ARG A 3 20.26 -33.39 11.25
C ARG A 3 21.60 -32.65 11.16
N THR A 4 21.85 -31.96 10.07
CA THR A 4 22.90 -30.95 9.97
C THR A 4 22.31 -29.62 10.40
N GLY A 5 22.54 -29.25 11.65
CA GLY A 5 22.24 -27.91 12.14
C GLY A 5 23.27 -26.94 11.57
N GLU A 6 22.87 -26.14 10.62
CA GLU A 6 23.66 -25.01 10.14
C GLU A 6 23.79 -23.98 11.27
N LYS A 7 24.98 -23.81 11.80
CA LYS A 7 25.32 -22.73 12.74
C LYS A 7 25.62 -21.48 11.93
N TRP A 8 24.69 -20.54 11.94
CA TRP A 8 24.90 -19.20 11.40
C TRP A 8 26.07 -18.51 12.15
N LYS A 9 27.08 -18.11 11.41
CA LYS A 9 28.14 -17.25 11.92
C LYS A 9 27.58 -15.83 12.06
N THR A 10 27.58 -15.31 13.27
CA THR A 10 27.22 -13.92 13.57
C THR A 10 28.07 -12.97 12.73
N ALA A 11 27.39 -12.12 11.97
CA ALA A 11 27.97 -11.15 11.06
C ALA A 11 29.04 -10.28 11.74
N GLY A 12 30.20 -10.19 11.09
CA GLY A 12 31.28 -9.32 11.49
C GLY A 12 30.87 -7.86 11.50
N LYS A 13 31.40 -7.11 12.49
CA LYS A 13 31.16 -5.67 12.63
C LYS A 13 31.73 -4.89 11.44
N TRP A 14 30.88 -4.44 10.57
CA TRP A 14 31.24 -3.48 9.54
C TRP A 14 31.46 -2.11 10.17
N LYS A 15 32.66 -1.56 10.04
CA LYS A 15 32.97 -0.17 10.40
C LYS A 15 32.78 0.71 9.18
N MET A 16 31.67 1.45 9.14
CA MET A 16 31.53 2.56 8.22
C MET A 16 31.99 3.86 8.89
N THR A 17 32.98 4.50 8.30
CA THR A 17 33.41 5.86 8.68
C THR A 17 32.58 6.87 7.89
N GLY A 18 31.43 7.28 8.43
CA GLY A 18 30.65 8.39 7.92
C GLY A 18 31.01 9.68 8.67
N ARG A 19 31.55 10.67 7.97
CA ARG A 19 31.65 12.06 8.50
C ARG A 19 30.30 12.74 8.28
N GLY A 20 29.51 12.85 9.35
CA GLY A 20 28.28 13.63 9.35
C GLY A 20 28.56 15.13 9.35
N SER A 21 28.02 15.88 8.43
CA SER A 21 27.97 17.34 8.48
C SER A 21 26.63 17.78 9.08
N ALA A 22 26.69 18.51 10.17
CA ALA A 22 25.56 19.11 10.86
C ALA A 22 25.13 20.40 10.13
N ALA A 23 24.22 20.29 9.17
CA ALA A 23 23.69 21.46 8.45
C ALA A 23 22.21 21.29 8.01
N GLY A 24 21.32 20.81 8.87
CA GLY A 24 19.92 20.58 8.50
C GLY A 24 18.84 21.15 9.42
N ARG A 25 19.19 21.87 10.48
CA ARG A 25 18.20 22.19 11.54
C ARG A 25 17.34 23.45 11.37
N ASN A 26 17.41 24.19 10.28
CA ASN A 26 16.75 25.53 10.22
C ASN A 26 15.78 25.75 9.04
N ARG A 27 15.23 24.75 8.39
CA ARG A 27 14.33 24.97 7.24
C ARG A 27 12.89 24.48 7.38
N LEU A 28 12.56 23.70 8.38
CA LEU A 28 11.18 23.17 8.60
C LEU A 28 10.21 24.17 9.28
N ALA A 29 10.72 25.25 9.86
CA ALA A 29 9.89 26.25 10.54
C ALA A 29 9.00 27.12 9.62
N ALA A 30 9.11 27.02 8.31
CA ALA A 30 8.42 27.93 7.39
C ALA A 30 7.07 27.37 6.86
N VAL A 31 6.82 26.08 6.94
CA VAL A 31 5.57 25.46 6.43
C VAL A 31 4.49 25.42 7.51
N PHE A 32 4.85 25.36 8.78
CA PHE A 32 3.91 25.30 9.91
C PHE A 32 3.34 26.65 10.39
N CYS A 33 3.78 27.78 9.87
CA CYS A 33 3.27 29.10 10.29
C CYS A 33 1.93 29.52 9.67
N ALA A 34 1.38 28.80 8.70
CA ALA A 34 0.09 29.16 8.08
C ALA A 34 -1.13 28.51 8.76
N ALA A 35 -0.95 27.42 9.49
CA ALA A 35 -2.07 26.68 10.13
C ALA A 35 -2.43 27.16 11.56
N ALA A 36 -1.70 28.12 12.14
CA ALA A 36 -1.84 28.50 13.56
C ALA A 36 -2.85 29.63 13.85
N VAL A 37 -3.72 30.03 12.94
CA VAL A 37 -4.61 31.23 13.12
C VAL A 37 -6.10 30.91 13.26
N PHE A 38 -6.53 29.66 13.30
CA PHE A 38 -7.96 29.32 13.54
C PHE A 38 -8.15 28.39 14.75
N CYS A 39 -7.68 28.78 15.94
CA CYS A 39 -8.13 28.20 17.21
C CYS A 39 -8.83 29.26 18.06
N ALA A 40 -10.14 29.41 17.86
CA ALA A 40 -11.00 30.09 18.83
C ALA A 40 -12.41 29.45 18.85
N GLN A 41 -12.65 28.74 19.97
CA GLN A 41 -13.97 28.46 20.56
C GLN A 41 -14.83 27.35 19.90
N GLY A 42 -14.54 26.14 20.26
CA GLY A 42 -15.52 25.06 20.39
C GLY A 42 -15.14 24.23 21.61
N LEU A 43 -16.01 24.15 22.62
CA LEU A 43 -15.88 23.22 23.74
C LEU A 43 -15.96 21.81 23.20
N SER A 44 -14.82 21.22 22.88
CA SER A 44 -14.73 19.77 22.68
C SER A 44 -15.10 19.08 23.99
N PRO A 45 -15.99 18.07 23.99
CA PRO A 45 -16.12 17.21 25.14
C PRO A 45 -14.72 16.64 25.43
N ALA A 46 -14.28 16.70 26.70
CA ALA A 46 -13.05 16.06 27.12
C ALA A 46 -13.22 14.54 26.95
N PHE A 47 -12.83 14.01 25.78
CA PHE A 47 -12.58 12.59 25.64
C PHE A 47 -11.41 12.26 26.57
N GLY A 48 -11.61 11.28 27.49
CA GLY A 48 -10.50 10.76 28.28
C GLY A 48 -9.45 10.20 27.32
N ALA A 49 -8.16 10.29 27.69
CA ALA A 49 -7.07 9.73 26.89
C ALA A 49 -7.42 8.32 26.42
N LEU A 50 -7.26 8.06 25.13
CA LEU A 50 -7.50 6.76 24.52
C LEU A 50 -6.61 5.71 25.22
N LYS A 51 -7.22 4.68 25.75
CA LYS A 51 -6.48 3.56 26.35
C LYS A 51 -6.03 2.63 25.23
N GLU A 52 -4.74 2.34 25.17
CA GLU A 52 -4.20 1.34 24.25
C GLU A 52 -4.92 -0.01 24.45
N PRO A 53 -5.44 -0.64 23.38
CA PRO A 53 -6.17 -1.88 23.47
C PRO A 53 -5.25 -3.05 23.85
N GLU A 54 -5.81 -4.05 24.54
CA GLU A 54 -5.08 -5.28 24.88
C GLU A 54 -4.83 -6.17 23.64
N TYR A 55 -5.67 -6.00 22.61
CA TYR A 55 -5.61 -6.72 21.35
C TYR A 55 -6.00 -5.80 20.19
N TRP A 56 -5.17 -5.72 19.16
CA TRP A 56 -5.41 -4.88 17.98
C TRP A 56 -6.41 -5.55 17.03
N LYS A 57 -7.44 -4.82 16.63
CA LYS A 57 -8.43 -5.20 15.64
C LYS A 57 -8.48 -4.09 14.59
N ALA A 58 -7.76 -4.28 13.49
CA ALA A 58 -7.51 -3.23 12.51
C ALA A 58 -8.27 -3.45 11.20
N ALA A 59 -8.65 -2.36 10.54
CA ALA A 59 -9.14 -2.36 9.19
C ALA A 59 -8.24 -1.48 8.32
N THR A 60 -7.74 -1.98 7.19
CA THR A 60 -7.07 -1.15 6.21
C THR A 60 -8.13 -0.28 5.53
N TYR A 61 -7.91 1.05 5.51
CA TYR A 61 -8.91 2.02 5.15
C TYR A 61 -8.45 2.95 4.03
N TYR A 62 -9.27 3.05 2.97
CA TYR A 62 -9.09 3.95 1.84
C TYR A 62 -10.42 4.46 1.28
N SER A 63 -11.51 4.44 2.04
CA SER A 63 -12.85 4.67 1.52
C SER A 63 -13.20 3.66 0.40
N ASP A 64 -13.80 4.11 -0.70
CA ASP A 64 -14.05 3.33 -1.93
C ASP A 64 -12.96 3.55 -2.99
N ASP A 65 -11.89 4.22 -2.61
CA ASP A 65 -10.73 4.46 -3.47
C ASP A 65 -9.70 3.32 -3.37
N TRP A 66 -8.90 3.16 -4.42
CA TRP A 66 -7.62 2.49 -4.28
C TRP A 66 -6.63 3.38 -3.52
N VAL A 67 -5.69 2.79 -2.81
CA VAL A 67 -4.71 3.52 -2.00
C VAL A 67 -4.03 4.70 -2.71
N ALA A 68 -3.74 4.54 -4.01
CA ALA A 68 -3.13 5.58 -4.81
C ALA A 68 -4.07 6.77 -5.10
N ASN A 69 -5.38 6.53 -5.13
CA ASN A 69 -6.40 7.56 -5.35
C ASN A 69 -6.77 8.27 -4.05
N PHE A 70 -6.80 7.55 -2.94
CA PHE A 70 -7.22 8.09 -1.64
C PHE A 70 -6.51 9.40 -1.28
N TRP A 71 -5.21 9.53 -1.56
CA TRP A 71 -4.43 10.72 -1.22
C TRP A 71 -4.63 11.91 -2.16
N ASN A 72 -5.40 11.74 -3.23
CA ASN A 72 -5.78 12.80 -4.16
C ASN A 72 -7.29 12.92 -4.39
N SER A 73 -8.11 12.27 -3.58
CA SER A 73 -9.58 12.39 -3.52
C SER A 73 -10.01 13.15 -2.27
N GLU A 74 -11.26 13.58 -2.21
CA GLU A 74 -11.82 14.29 -1.04
C GLU A 74 -12.20 13.34 0.10
N SER A 75 -12.81 12.21 -0.22
CA SER A 75 -13.36 11.23 0.74
C SER A 75 -14.38 11.89 1.67
N VAL A 76 -15.44 12.44 1.08
CA VAL A 76 -16.48 13.22 1.79
C VAL A 76 -17.27 12.44 2.84
N HIS A 77 -17.29 11.10 2.76
CA HIS A 77 -17.96 10.20 3.71
C HIS A 77 -17.04 9.61 4.77
N MET A 78 -15.84 10.14 4.91
CA MET A 78 -14.79 9.56 5.79
C MET A 78 -15.24 9.42 7.25
N GLU A 79 -15.87 10.43 7.82
CA GLU A 79 -16.31 10.44 9.21
C GLU A 79 -17.37 9.35 9.47
N GLU A 80 -18.30 9.16 8.53
CA GLU A 80 -19.34 8.13 8.61
C GLU A 80 -18.74 6.72 8.48
N GLU A 81 -17.76 6.56 7.62
CA GLU A 81 -17.07 5.28 7.41
C GLU A 81 -16.24 4.90 8.64
N LEU A 82 -15.50 5.83 9.22
CA LEU A 82 -14.74 5.59 10.46
C LEU A 82 -15.66 5.25 11.63
N ALA A 83 -16.82 5.93 11.76
CA ALA A 83 -17.83 5.55 12.76
C ALA A 83 -18.36 4.13 12.53
N ARG A 84 -18.53 3.72 11.27
CA ARG A 84 -18.96 2.36 10.92
C ARG A 84 -17.89 1.32 11.25
N ILE A 85 -16.61 1.60 10.96
CA ILE A 85 -15.47 0.74 11.33
C ILE A 85 -15.46 0.49 12.84
N ALA A 86 -15.63 1.54 13.66
CA ALA A 86 -15.71 1.41 15.10
C ALA A 86 -16.95 0.59 15.54
N ALA A 87 -18.11 0.81 14.92
CA ALA A 87 -19.34 0.06 15.21
C ALA A 87 -19.25 -1.43 14.84
N ASP A 88 -18.41 -1.79 13.86
CA ASP A 88 -18.12 -3.18 13.49
C ASP A 88 -17.15 -3.88 14.47
N GLY A 89 -16.72 -3.15 15.51
CA GLY A 89 -15.88 -3.68 16.59
C GLY A 89 -14.38 -3.65 16.30
N PHE A 90 -13.94 -2.93 15.28
CA PHE A 90 -12.53 -2.58 15.13
C PHE A 90 -12.14 -1.49 16.14
N ASN A 91 -10.88 -1.47 16.54
CA ASN A 91 -10.31 -0.45 17.43
C ASN A 91 -9.14 0.30 16.81
N SER A 92 -8.83 -0.02 15.56
CA SER A 92 -7.74 0.62 14.83
C SER A 92 -7.96 0.57 13.31
N ILE A 93 -7.27 1.47 12.60
CA ILE A 93 -7.16 1.46 11.15
C ILE A 93 -5.70 1.40 10.72
N ILE A 94 -5.47 0.92 9.51
CA ILE A 94 -4.16 0.94 8.85
C ILE A 94 -4.28 1.83 7.61
N LEU A 95 -3.37 2.80 7.51
CA LEU A 95 -3.26 3.70 6.36
C LEU A 95 -1.93 3.44 5.65
N ALA A 96 -1.95 3.03 4.39
CA ALA A 96 -0.76 3.08 3.58
C ALA A 96 -0.48 4.51 3.14
N VAL A 97 0.77 4.93 3.31
CA VAL A 97 1.25 6.28 2.99
C VAL A 97 2.31 6.17 1.90
N PRO A 98 1.91 6.23 0.60
CA PRO A 98 2.85 6.04 -0.50
C PRO A 98 3.90 7.15 -0.49
N TRP A 99 5.16 6.78 -0.63
CA TRP A 99 6.27 7.74 -0.56
C TRP A 99 6.09 8.91 -1.54
N LYS A 100 5.69 8.62 -2.78
CA LYS A 100 5.56 9.64 -3.81
C LYS A 100 4.34 10.55 -3.63
N GLU A 101 3.26 10.05 -3.04
CA GLU A 101 2.08 10.88 -2.75
C GLU A 101 2.37 11.93 -1.67
N PHE A 102 3.25 11.63 -0.72
CA PHE A 102 3.65 12.55 0.35
C PHE A 102 4.89 13.38 0.02
N GLN A 103 5.83 12.82 -0.74
CA GLN A 103 7.05 13.48 -1.18
C GLN A 103 7.23 13.32 -2.70
N PRO A 104 6.48 14.07 -3.52
CA PRO A 104 6.44 13.89 -4.98
C PRO A 104 7.79 14.18 -5.66
N SER A 105 8.64 15.01 -5.08
CA SER A 105 9.95 15.33 -5.64
C SER A 105 11.11 15.06 -4.69
N VAL A 106 12.08 14.31 -5.17
CA VAL A 106 13.36 14.03 -4.53
C VAL A 106 14.53 14.64 -5.31
N SER A 107 14.25 15.65 -6.14
CA SER A 107 15.23 16.30 -7.01
C SER A 107 16.37 16.94 -6.21
N PRO A 108 17.58 17.07 -6.81
CA PRO A 108 18.71 17.72 -6.18
C PRO A 108 18.36 19.17 -5.73
N GLY A 109 18.57 19.44 -4.47
CA GLY A 109 18.42 20.79 -3.89
C GLY A 109 17.17 21.03 -3.05
N ALA A 110 16.09 20.24 -3.22
CA ALA A 110 14.91 20.31 -2.36
C ALA A 110 14.10 19.03 -2.43
N PHE A 111 13.61 18.56 -1.27
CA PHE A 111 12.50 17.64 -1.21
C PHE A 111 11.21 18.48 -1.25
N ALA A 112 10.23 18.05 -2.04
CA ALA A 112 8.93 18.71 -2.09
C ALA A 112 7.89 17.79 -1.43
N TYR A 113 7.03 18.39 -0.62
CA TYR A 113 5.96 17.69 0.08
C TYR A 113 4.61 18.05 -0.53
N GLU A 114 3.70 17.10 -0.52
CA GLU A 114 2.32 17.30 -0.93
C GLU A 114 1.49 17.75 0.29
N ALA A 115 1.20 19.05 0.35
CA ALA A 115 0.49 19.63 1.48
C ALA A 115 -0.89 18.99 1.69
N TYR A 116 -1.63 18.73 0.61
CA TYR A 116 -2.96 18.14 0.69
C TYR A 116 -2.94 16.72 1.30
N ALA A 117 -1.93 15.90 0.97
CA ALA A 117 -1.81 14.57 1.56
C ALA A 117 -1.57 14.62 3.08
N TYR A 118 -0.75 15.57 3.56
CA TYR A 118 -0.54 15.78 4.99
C TYR A 118 -1.77 16.37 5.69
N GLU A 119 -2.49 17.30 5.07
CA GLU A 119 -3.73 17.85 5.59
C GLU A 119 -4.82 16.75 5.68
N LYS A 120 -4.91 15.89 4.67
CA LYS A 120 -5.82 14.74 4.69
C LYS A 120 -5.43 13.74 5.77
N LEU A 121 -4.12 13.45 5.96
CA LEU A 121 -3.63 12.57 7.01
C LEU A 121 -4.02 13.11 8.41
N ASP A 122 -3.83 14.40 8.67
CA ASP A 122 -4.26 15.06 9.91
C ASP A 122 -5.79 14.94 10.11
N ARG A 123 -6.59 15.14 9.04
CA ARG A 123 -8.04 14.98 9.09
C ARG A 123 -8.46 13.55 9.42
N VAL A 124 -7.82 12.54 8.81
CA VAL A 124 -8.09 11.13 9.11
C VAL A 124 -7.74 10.80 10.56
N LEU A 125 -6.60 11.25 11.07
CA LEU A 125 -6.19 11.03 12.46
C LEU A 125 -7.20 11.61 13.44
N ARG A 126 -7.68 12.84 13.22
CA ARG A 126 -8.70 13.49 14.06
C ARG A 126 -10.04 12.75 14.01
N ALA A 127 -10.52 12.45 12.80
CA ALA A 127 -11.78 11.75 12.63
C ALA A 127 -11.74 10.33 13.23
N ALA A 128 -10.60 9.63 13.14
CA ALA A 128 -10.39 8.35 13.81
C ALA A 128 -10.38 8.50 15.34
N GLU A 129 -9.72 9.54 15.88
CA GLU A 129 -9.70 9.83 17.32
C GLU A 129 -11.12 10.07 17.88
N GLU A 130 -11.95 10.81 17.16
CA GLU A 130 -13.36 11.05 17.52
C GLU A 130 -14.18 9.76 17.62
N GLN A 131 -13.79 8.72 16.85
CA GLN A 131 -14.43 7.41 16.90
C GLN A 131 -13.72 6.41 17.84
N GLY A 132 -12.68 6.84 18.55
CA GLY A 132 -11.90 5.98 19.43
C GLY A 132 -11.02 4.96 18.70
N LEU A 133 -10.67 5.23 17.44
CA LEU A 133 -9.83 4.39 16.61
C LEU A 133 -8.37 4.84 16.68
N TRP A 134 -7.48 3.87 16.84
CA TRP A 134 -6.04 4.05 16.70
C TRP A 134 -5.62 3.97 15.22
N VAL A 135 -4.50 4.62 14.87
CA VAL A 135 -4.01 4.67 13.49
C VAL A 135 -2.60 4.11 13.39
N PHE A 136 -2.43 3.08 12.56
CA PHE A 136 -1.14 2.57 12.12
C PHE A 136 -0.81 3.10 10.71
N LEU A 137 0.47 3.39 10.46
CA LEU A 137 0.94 3.70 9.11
C LEU A 137 1.69 2.51 8.50
N ARG A 138 1.30 2.11 7.29
CA ARG A 138 2.10 1.28 6.40
C ARG A 138 3.00 2.22 5.60
N VAL A 139 4.26 2.32 6.02
CA VAL A 139 5.20 3.36 5.55
C VAL A 139 5.94 2.91 4.30
N GLY A 140 5.95 3.76 3.28
CA GLY A 140 6.68 3.51 2.05
C GLY A 140 5.93 2.64 1.05
N TYR A 141 4.61 2.66 1.09
CA TYR A 141 3.80 1.94 0.12
C TYR A 141 4.16 2.34 -1.30
N THR A 142 4.28 1.36 -2.17
CA THR A 142 4.94 1.52 -3.46
C THR A 142 3.99 1.84 -4.61
N TRP A 143 2.71 1.56 -4.43
CA TRP A 143 1.69 1.90 -5.40
C TRP A 143 1.31 3.35 -5.23
N ASP A 144 1.71 4.17 -6.18
CA ASP A 144 1.38 5.58 -6.27
C ASP A 144 0.54 5.88 -7.52
N PHE A 145 -0.10 7.03 -7.53
CA PHE A 145 -0.94 7.44 -8.65
C PHE A 145 -0.10 7.80 -9.89
N GLY A 146 1.08 8.39 -9.68
CA GLY A 146 1.85 9.03 -10.76
C GLY A 146 2.39 8.10 -11.83
N GLY A 147 2.61 6.84 -11.55
CA GLY A 147 3.23 5.89 -12.48
C GLY A 147 2.26 4.89 -13.06
N GLY A 148 1.14 4.71 -12.44
CA GLY A 148 0.26 3.60 -12.75
C GLY A 148 0.97 2.26 -12.69
N SER A 149 2.14 2.22 -12.25
CA SER A 149 2.99 1.15 -11.83
C SER A 149 4.06 1.80 -10.97
N MET A 150 4.55 1.03 -10.10
CA MET A 150 5.61 1.29 -9.16
C MET A 150 6.66 2.26 -9.68
N ASP A 151 7.04 3.26 -8.91
CA ASP A 151 8.19 4.12 -9.19
C ASP A 151 9.49 3.33 -8.93
N ALA A 152 9.73 2.33 -9.78
CA ALA A 152 10.88 1.44 -9.68
C ALA A 152 12.22 2.20 -9.61
N ASP A 153 12.28 3.37 -10.25
CA ASP A 153 13.50 4.16 -10.27
C ASP A 153 13.87 4.70 -8.90
N ARG A 154 12.91 5.24 -8.14
CA ARG A 154 13.13 5.79 -6.80
C ARG A 154 13.58 4.72 -5.79
N TYR A 155 12.92 3.58 -5.78
CA TYR A 155 13.26 2.49 -4.87
C TYR A 155 14.56 1.79 -5.27
N ARG A 156 14.84 1.65 -6.56
CA ARG A 156 16.12 1.15 -7.05
C ARG A 156 17.27 2.07 -6.64
N GLU A 157 17.09 3.39 -6.70
CA GLU A 157 18.07 4.35 -6.19
C GLU A 157 18.23 4.24 -4.66
N LEU A 158 17.15 3.95 -3.94
CA LEU A 158 17.18 3.74 -2.48
C LEU A 158 18.09 2.57 -2.10
N VAL A 159 18.07 1.46 -2.86
CA VAL A 159 18.98 0.32 -2.61
C VAL A 159 20.44 0.72 -2.74
N SER A 160 20.75 1.67 -3.62
CA SER A 160 22.11 2.20 -3.80
C SER A 160 22.50 3.24 -2.74
N GLY A 161 21.58 3.64 -1.86
CA GLY A 161 21.80 4.67 -0.85
C GLY A 161 21.79 6.10 -1.40
N GLY A 162 22.62 6.98 -0.81
CA GLY A 162 22.82 8.35 -1.31
C GLY A 162 21.59 9.24 -1.18
N ARG A 163 21.26 9.98 -2.25
CA ARG A 163 20.19 10.97 -2.25
C ARG A 163 18.80 10.37 -2.00
N ALA A 164 18.55 9.18 -2.54
CA ALA A 164 17.28 8.50 -2.31
C ALA A 164 17.12 8.05 -0.85
N GLU A 165 18.21 7.61 -0.20
CA GLU A 165 18.20 7.30 1.22
C GLU A 165 17.97 8.55 2.09
N GLU A 166 18.63 9.68 1.76
CA GLU A 166 18.36 10.95 2.45
C GLU A 166 16.89 11.36 2.32
N ALA A 167 16.32 11.25 1.12
CA ALA A 167 14.92 11.57 0.85
C ALA A 167 13.96 10.63 1.60
N TRP A 168 14.28 9.35 1.64
CA TRP A 168 13.53 8.37 2.40
C TRP A 168 13.49 8.67 3.90
N LEU A 169 14.64 8.98 4.49
CA LEU A 169 14.73 9.29 5.93
C LEU A 169 14.01 10.61 6.26
N ASP A 170 14.07 11.59 5.36
CA ASP A 170 13.36 12.85 5.50
C ASP A 170 11.82 12.64 5.40
N TYR A 171 11.35 11.82 4.47
CA TYR A 171 9.94 11.41 4.39
C TYR A 171 9.47 10.65 5.65
N ALA A 172 10.24 9.68 6.14
CA ALA A 172 9.90 8.96 7.36
C ALA A 172 9.85 9.88 8.59
N ALA A 173 10.80 10.81 8.70
CA ALA A 173 10.81 11.84 9.74
C ALA A 173 9.58 12.73 9.69
N SER A 174 9.22 13.21 8.49
CA SER A 174 8.05 14.10 8.32
C SER A 174 6.73 13.43 8.66
N LEU A 175 6.57 12.15 8.32
CA LEU A 175 5.40 11.36 8.73
C LEU A 175 5.32 11.23 10.25
N TYR A 176 6.43 10.87 10.90
CA TYR A 176 6.45 10.77 12.35
C TYR A 176 6.13 12.09 13.04
N GLU A 177 6.72 13.19 12.57
CA GLU A 177 6.45 14.54 13.11
C GLU A 177 4.96 14.92 12.95
N ALA A 178 4.36 14.61 11.79
CA ALA A 178 2.96 14.91 11.53
C ALA A 178 2.00 14.07 12.40
N CYS A 179 2.31 12.79 12.64
CA CYS A 179 1.40 11.88 13.32
C CYS A 179 1.60 11.84 14.84
N SER A 180 2.84 12.00 15.34
CA SER A 180 3.15 11.81 16.77
C SER A 180 2.53 12.85 17.71
N VAL A 181 1.91 13.90 17.16
CA VAL A 181 1.14 14.90 17.92
C VAL A 181 -0.28 14.44 18.27
N HIS A 182 -0.76 13.37 17.66
CA HIS A 182 -2.08 12.79 17.88
C HIS A 182 -2.00 11.65 18.91
N GLU A 183 -2.90 11.64 19.88
CA GLU A 183 -2.91 10.65 20.98
C GLU A 183 -3.28 9.23 20.50
N ASN A 184 -3.99 9.13 19.37
CA ASN A 184 -4.40 7.88 18.74
C ASN A 184 -3.39 7.34 17.70
N PHE A 185 -2.22 7.91 17.59
CA PHE A 185 -1.18 7.40 16.70
C PHE A 185 -0.49 6.17 17.29
N ALA A 186 -0.69 5.00 16.68
CA ALA A 186 -0.15 3.72 17.15
C ALA A 186 1.26 3.40 16.62
N GLY A 187 1.80 4.22 15.73
CA GLY A 187 3.10 3.99 15.08
C GLY A 187 2.97 3.52 13.64
N GLY A 188 3.98 2.82 13.15
CA GLY A 188 4.00 2.36 11.76
C GLY A 188 4.91 1.16 11.54
N PHE A 189 4.90 0.66 10.30
CA PHE A 189 5.71 -0.48 9.89
C PHE A 189 6.13 -0.36 8.42
N LEU A 190 7.30 -0.91 8.11
CA LEU A 190 7.74 -1.18 6.74
C LEU A 190 7.22 -2.55 6.32
N THR A 191 6.97 -2.74 5.03
CA THR A 191 6.58 -4.05 4.52
C THR A 191 7.64 -4.65 3.63
N TRP A 192 7.83 -5.96 3.75
CA TRP A 192 8.74 -6.70 2.91
C TRP A 192 8.31 -6.60 1.43
N GLU A 193 7.02 -6.75 1.18
CA GLU A 193 6.44 -6.75 -0.15
C GLU A 193 6.61 -5.42 -0.90
N ASP A 194 6.41 -4.31 -0.23
CA ASP A 194 6.41 -2.99 -0.86
C ASP A 194 7.76 -2.65 -1.49
N PHE A 195 8.86 -3.07 -0.87
CA PHE A 195 10.20 -2.84 -1.42
C PHE A 195 10.62 -3.91 -2.41
N TRP A 196 10.13 -5.13 -2.24
CA TRP A 196 10.51 -6.27 -3.05
C TRP A 196 10.20 -6.08 -4.54
N ASN A 197 9.00 -5.62 -4.86
CA ASN A 197 8.53 -5.44 -6.22
C ASN A 197 9.46 -4.59 -7.10
N PHE A 198 10.25 -3.70 -6.51
CA PHE A 198 11.21 -2.86 -7.23
C PHE A 198 12.56 -3.52 -7.42
N LEU A 199 12.99 -4.28 -6.43
CA LEU A 199 14.30 -4.90 -6.44
C LEU A 199 14.36 -6.09 -7.38
N GLN A 200 13.28 -6.85 -7.51
CA GLN A 200 13.21 -7.95 -8.46
C GLN A 200 13.36 -7.48 -9.91
N ASP A 201 12.89 -6.27 -10.23
CA ASP A 201 12.99 -5.71 -11.57
C ASP A 201 14.36 -5.12 -11.87
N ALA A 202 15.20 -4.90 -10.86
CA ALA A 202 16.54 -4.35 -11.04
C ALA A 202 17.46 -5.29 -11.85
N GLY A 203 17.22 -6.60 -11.80
CA GLY A 203 17.94 -7.60 -12.60
C GLY A 203 17.35 -7.84 -13.99
N ASN A 204 16.14 -7.36 -14.27
CA ASN A 204 15.35 -7.73 -15.43
C ASN A 204 15.08 -6.55 -16.39
N GLY A 205 14.63 -6.87 -17.60
CA GLY A 205 14.09 -5.92 -18.57
C GLY A 205 15.08 -4.82 -18.94
N LYS A 206 14.62 -3.57 -18.88
CA LYS A 206 15.42 -2.38 -19.26
C LYS A 206 16.66 -2.14 -18.38
N TYR A 207 16.75 -2.76 -17.22
CA TYR A 207 17.84 -2.61 -16.27
C TYR A 207 18.92 -3.68 -16.40
N ARG A 208 18.68 -4.73 -17.18
CA ARG A 208 19.58 -5.88 -17.34
C ARG A 208 21.00 -5.48 -17.80
N GLU A 209 21.11 -4.51 -18.69
CA GLU A 209 22.40 -4.00 -19.18
C GLU A 209 23.26 -3.38 -18.05
N ASN A 210 22.61 -2.93 -16.98
CA ASN A 210 23.24 -2.30 -15.83
C ASN A 210 23.30 -3.22 -14.58
N SER A 211 22.91 -4.50 -14.70
CA SER A 211 22.77 -5.40 -13.54
C SER A 211 24.05 -5.52 -12.72
N ARG A 212 25.23 -5.54 -13.33
CA ARG A 212 26.53 -5.55 -12.64
C ARG A 212 26.78 -4.25 -11.86
N ALA A 213 26.48 -3.11 -12.46
CA ALA A 213 26.64 -1.82 -11.80
C ALA A 213 25.68 -1.71 -10.61
N LEU A 214 24.45 -2.17 -10.76
CA LEU A 214 23.46 -2.21 -9.68
C LEU A 214 23.85 -3.19 -8.57
N ALA A 215 24.37 -4.36 -8.92
CA ALA A 215 24.86 -5.34 -7.95
C ALA A 215 25.98 -4.76 -7.06
N ARG A 216 26.91 -4.02 -7.66
CA ARG A 216 27.97 -3.33 -6.93
C ARG A 216 27.44 -2.17 -6.10
N GLN A 217 26.60 -1.31 -6.68
CA GLN A 217 26.08 -0.12 -6.00
C GLN A 217 25.18 -0.47 -4.82
N SER A 218 24.41 -1.55 -4.92
CA SER A 218 23.54 -2.02 -3.84
C SER A 218 24.31 -2.72 -2.71
N GLY A 219 25.56 -3.15 -2.94
CA GLY A 219 26.32 -3.97 -2.00
C GLY A 219 26.06 -5.47 -2.13
N TYR A 220 25.37 -5.92 -3.19
CA TYR A 220 25.08 -7.34 -3.40
C TYR A 220 26.35 -8.15 -3.67
N GLN A 221 27.32 -7.61 -4.46
CA GLN A 221 28.60 -8.27 -4.70
C GLN A 221 29.40 -8.46 -3.41
N GLU A 222 29.47 -7.45 -2.56
CA GLU A 222 30.10 -7.51 -1.24
C GLU A 222 29.38 -8.47 -0.30
N PHE A 223 28.06 -8.56 -0.40
CA PHE A 223 27.30 -9.56 0.36
C PHE A 223 27.65 -10.99 -0.06
N LEU A 224 27.75 -11.24 -1.37
CA LEU A 224 28.16 -12.56 -1.87
C LEU A 224 29.57 -12.91 -1.41
N GLU A 225 30.56 -12.03 -1.59
CA GLU A 225 31.94 -12.24 -1.17
C GLU A 225 32.08 -12.50 0.34
N ALA A 226 31.23 -11.85 1.15
CA ALA A 226 31.24 -12.03 2.61
C ALA A 226 30.65 -13.37 3.07
N ASN A 227 29.81 -14.00 2.28
CA ASN A 227 29.02 -15.18 2.68
C ASN A 227 29.33 -16.44 1.88
N TRP A 228 29.95 -16.33 0.70
CA TRP A 228 30.15 -17.41 -0.25
C TRP A 228 31.55 -17.38 -0.87
N THR A 229 32.03 -18.53 -1.33
CA THR A 229 33.11 -18.62 -2.30
C THR A 229 32.55 -18.75 -3.70
N LEU A 230 33.33 -18.43 -4.74
CA LEU A 230 32.88 -18.62 -6.13
C LEU A 230 32.61 -20.11 -6.42
N GLU A 231 33.43 -21.01 -5.86
CA GLU A 231 33.25 -22.46 -6.02
C GLU A 231 31.91 -22.94 -5.41
N GLU A 232 31.53 -22.43 -4.23
CA GLU A 232 30.23 -22.73 -3.61
C GLU A 232 29.05 -22.18 -4.42
N LEU A 233 29.19 -21.00 -5.04
CA LEU A 233 28.16 -20.40 -5.90
C LEU A 233 28.02 -21.19 -7.20
N GLU A 234 29.13 -21.66 -7.79
CA GLU A 234 29.12 -22.51 -8.97
C GLU A 234 28.45 -23.87 -8.65
N GLU A 235 28.91 -24.56 -7.59
CA GLU A 235 28.36 -25.86 -7.22
C GLU A 235 26.86 -25.81 -6.89
N ARG A 236 26.44 -24.77 -6.16
CA ARG A 236 25.08 -24.71 -5.59
C ARG A 236 24.06 -24.05 -6.51
N TYR A 237 24.49 -23.06 -7.28
CA TYR A 237 23.61 -22.24 -8.10
C TYR A 237 23.98 -22.21 -9.58
N GLY A 238 25.05 -22.89 -9.98
CA GLY A 238 25.51 -22.95 -11.37
C GLY A 238 26.10 -21.66 -11.88
N LEU A 239 26.57 -20.77 -10.99
CA LEU A 239 27.16 -19.50 -11.37
C LEU A 239 28.57 -19.71 -11.94
N GLU A 240 28.78 -19.30 -13.20
CA GLU A 240 30.09 -19.23 -13.82
C GLU A 240 30.59 -17.78 -13.79
N ALA A 241 31.54 -17.47 -12.92
CA ALA A 241 32.18 -16.16 -12.82
C ALA A 241 33.61 -16.28 -12.32
N ASP A 242 34.53 -15.49 -12.90
CA ASP A 242 35.95 -15.46 -12.49
C ASP A 242 36.18 -14.57 -11.24
N SER A 243 35.25 -13.67 -10.94
CA SER A 243 35.32 -12.79 -9.77
C SER A 243 33.92 -12.33 -9.33
N PHE A 244 33.79 -11.90 -8.06
CA PHE A 244 32.53 -11.32 -7.57
C PHE A 244 32.10 -10.05 -8.30
N GLU A 245 33.06 -9.29 -8.83
CA GLU A 245 32.82 -8.05 -9.58
C GLU A 245 32.10 -8.29 -10.94
N GLU A 246 32.15 -9.52 -11.46
CA GLU A 246 31.47 -9.91 -12.67
C GLU A 246 30.01 -10.30 -12.45
N ILE A 247 29.61 -10.53 -11.21
CA ILE A 247 28.27 -10.97 -10.87
C ILE A 247 27.30 -9.79 -10.94
N GLY A 248 26.27 -9.95 -11.76
CA GLY A 248 25.14 -9.02 -11.82
C GLY A 248 24.04 -9.40 -10.82
N LEU A 249 23.00 -8.56 -10.75
CA LEU A 249 21.77 -8.99 -10.09
C LEU A 249 21.14 -10.15 -10.87
N PRO A 250 20.74 -11.24 -10.20
CA PRO A 250 20.21 -12.42 -10.88
C PRO A 250 18.80 -12.15 -11.43
N GLU A 251 18.42 -12.87 -12.47
CA GLU A 251 17.05 -12.91 -12.97
C GLU A 251 16.19 -13.79 -12.07
N ARG A 252 14.86 -13.59 -12.10
CA ARG A 252 13.92 -14.28 -11.20
C ARG A 252 13.92 -15.80 -11.35
N ASP A 253 14.23 -16.30 -12.54
CA ASP A 253 14.32 -17.73 -12.86
C ASP A 253 15.72 -18.31 -12.65
N ASP A 254 16.71 -17.49 -12.27
CA ASP A 254 18.07 -17.92 -11.96
C ASP A 254 18.10 -18.56 -10.56
N PRO A 255 18.71 -19.76 -10.38
CA PRO A 255 18.94 -20.35 -9.06
C PRO A 255 19.69 -19.44 -8.07
N LEU A 256 20.56 -18.54 -8.57
CA LEU A 256 21.27 -17.55 -7.77
C LEU A 256 20.30 -16.56 -7.09
N PHE A 257 19.08 -16.45 -7.55
CA PHE A 257 18.05 -15.56 -6.98
C PHE A 257 17.78 -15.87 -5.50
N TRP A 258 18.02 -17.08 -5.04
CA TRP A 258 18.02 -17.42 -3.62
C TRP A 258 18.92 -16.53 -2.77
N THR A 259 20.13 -16.25 -3.25
CA THR A 259 21.08 -15.39 -2.53
C THR A 259 20.64 -13.92 -2.55
N PHE A 260 19.90 -13.52 -3.59
CA PHE A 260 19.34 -12.17 -3.69
C PHE A 260 18.22 -11.94 -2.65
N TYR A 261 17.36 -12.92 -2.39
CA TYR A 261 16.41 -12.85 -1.29
C TYR A 261 17.12 -12.70 0.07
N GLN A 262 18.20 -13.42 0.31
CA GLN A 262 18.97 -13.30 1.54
C GLN A 262 19.61 -11.91 1.69
N PHE A 263 20.16 -11.39 0.59
CA PHE A 263 20.68 -10.03 0.54
C PHE A 263 19.59 -9.00 0.83
N TYR A 264 18.43 -9.15 0.23
CA TYR A 264 17.31 -8.25 0.41
C TYR A 264 16.85 -8.18 1.87
N ASP A 265 16.73 -9.31 2.54
CA ASP A 265 16.41 -9.36 3.97
C ASP A 265 17.43 -8.56 4.81
N VAL A 266 18.70 -8.66 4.49
CA VAL A 266 19.77 -7.91 5.19
C VAL A 266 19.66 -6.42 4.90
N TRP A 267 19.44 -6.05 3.64
CA TRP A 267 19.28 -4.66 3.23
C TRP A 267 18.06 -4.01 3.89
N LEU A 268 16.91 -4.68 3.86
CA LEU A 268 15.67 -4.17 4.45
C LEU A 268 15.81 -3.97 5.97
N ASN A 269 16.47 -4.89 6.66
CA ASN A 269 16.80 -4.73 8.08
C ASN A 269 17.73 -3.53 8.35
N GLN A 270 18.62 -3.19 7.41
CA GLN A 270 19.46 -1.99 7.55
C GLN A 270 18.64 -0.71 7.33
N LEU A 271 17.77 -0.70 6.34
CA LEU A 271 16.84 0.40 6.09
C LEU A 271 15.95 0.66 7.31
N LEU A 272 15.38 -0.41 7.89
CA LEU A 272 14.58 -0.30 9.11
C LEU A 272 15.36 0.37 10.24
N ARG A 273 16.58 -0.09 10.54
CA ARG A 273 17.40 0.51 11.62
C ARG A 273 17.67 1.99 11.41
N LYS A 274 17.98 2.40 10.18
CA LYS A 274 18.18 3.81 9.83
C LYS A 274 16.88 4.59 9.99
N SER A 275 15.77 4.02 9.53
CA SER A 275 14.45 4.65 9.64
C SER A 275 14.01 4.81 11.09
N GLN A 276 14.35 3.90 11.99
CA GLN A 276 14.07 3.99 13.43
C GLN A 276 14.80 5.17 14.14
N GLU A 277 15.88 5.68 13.55
CA GLU A 277 16.55 6.87 14.08
C GLU A 277 15.71 8.15 13.92
N VAL A 278 14.82 8.16 12.93
CA VAL A 278 13.96 9.32 12.59
C VAL A 278 12.47 9.04 12.81
N PHE A 279 12.07 7.77 12.86
CA PHE A 279 10.73 7.31 13.19
C PHE A 279 10.83 6.29 14.34
N PRO A 280 10.87 6.74 15.62
CA PRO A 280 10.98 5.86 16.77
C PRO A 280 9.85 4.83 16.85
N GLY A 281 10.20 3.58 17.12
CA GLY A 281 9.23 2.49 17.22
C GLY A 281 8.71 1.94 15.89
N LEU A 282 9.26 2.39 14.74
CA LEU A 282 8.91 1.82 13.45
C LEU A 282 9.14 0.30 13.46
N SER A 283 8.15 -0.47 13.04
CA SER A 283 8.17 -1.93 13.01
C SER A 283 8.49 -2.46 11.60
N MET A 284 8.54 -3.77 11.48
CA MET A 284 8.72 -4.50 10.22
C MET A 284 7.58 -5.49 10.04
N GLU A 285 6.90 -5.43 8.91
CA GLU A 285 6.05 -6.50 8.44
C GLU A 285 6.91 -7.52 7.68
N VAL A 286 6.70 -8.79 7.97
CA VAL A 286 7.35 -9.91 7.31
C VAL A 286 6.29 -10.83 6.69
N ARG A 287 6.64 -11.46 5.58
CA ARG A 287 5.72 -12.38 4.91
C ARG A 287 5.69 -13.74 5.61
N LEU A 288 4.49 -14.31 5.72
CA LEU A 288 4.28 -15.67 6.20
C LEU A 288 4.45 -16.73 5.13
N ASP A 289 4.33 -16.36 3.87
CA ASP A 289 4.48 -17.21 2.71
C ASP A 289 5.96 -17.52 2.40
N VAL A 290 6.16 -18.40 1.47
CA VAL A 290 7.47 -18.76 0.93
C VAL A 290 7.49 -18.48 -0.56
N ASP A 291 8.48 -17.73 -1.02
CA ASP A 291 8.63 -17.46 -2.45
C ASP A 291 9.34 -18.61 -3.17
N PRO A 292 8.84 -19.05 -4.35
CA PRO A 292 9.47 -20.09 -5.11
C PRO A 292 10.75 -19.60 -5.78
N VAL A 293 11.81 -20.40 -5.69
CA VAL A 293 13.10 -20.18 -6.36
C VAL A 293 13.47 -21.43 -7.15
N ASN A 294 13.96 -21.26 -8.36
CA ASN A 294 14.45 -22.37 -9.17
C ASN A 294 15.70 -23.00 -8.56
N ARG A 295 15.79 -24.34 -8.66
CA ARG A 295 17.02 -25.09 -8.41
C ARG A 295 17.69 -25.44 -9.73
N LEU A 296 18.96 -25.86 -9.67
CA LEU A 296 19.73 -26.30 -10.84
C LEU A 296 19.06 -27.46 -11.62
N ASP A 297 18.32 -28.32 -10.95
CA ASP A 297 17.57 -29.42 -11.58
C ASP A 297 16.22 -28.98 -12.16
N GLY A 298 15.90 -27.69 -12.11
CA GLY A 298 14.66 -27.11 -12.60
C GLY A 298 13.46 -27.28 -11.66
N SER A 299 13.63 -27.89 -10.49
CA SER A 299 12.59 -27.94 -9.46
C SER A 299 12.49 -26.62 -8.71
N LEU A 300 11.31 -26.34 -8.13
CA LEU A 300 11.09 -25.17 -7.28
C LEU A 300 11.38 -25.51 -5.82
N ALA A 301 11.96 -24.54 -5.11
CA ALA A 301 12.11 -24.57 -3.66
C ALA A 301 11.49 -23.31 -3.07
N GLY A 302 10.76 -23.45 -1.97
CA GLY A 302 10.25 -22.31 -1.22
C GLY A 302 11.34 -21.70 -0.35
N MET A 303 11.53 -20.39 -0.45
CA MET A 303 12.37 -19.63 0.45
C MET A 303 11.51 -18.92 1.49
N SER A 304 11.82 -19.09 2.79
CA SER A 304 11.17 -18.32 3.85
C SER A 304 11.96 -17.05 4.17
N HIS A 305 11.25 -15.96 4.46
CA HIS A 305 11.84 -14.65 4.76
C HIS A 305 12.29 -14.50 6.21
N SER A 306 12.84 -15.57 6.78
CA SER A 306 13.29 -15.61 8.19
C SER A 306 14.41 -14.64 8.52
N GLY A 307 15.13 -14.14 7.52
CA GLY A 307 16.17 -13.11 7.69
C GLY A 307 15.64 -11.81 8.30
N THR A 308 14.42 -11.40 7.95
CA THR A 308 13.78 -10.21 8.51
C THR A 308 13.30 -10.40 9.95
N PHE A 309 13.08 -11.63 10.41
CA PHE A 309 12.67 -11.91 11.80
C PHE A 309 13.71 -11.51 12.86
N SER A 310 14.95 -11.33 12.46
CA SER A 310 16.03 -10.86 13.34
C SER A 310 16.11 -9.33 13.47
N CYS A 311 15.19 -8.58 12.85
CA CYS A 311 15.19 -7.12 12.93
C CYS A 311 15.00 -6.63 14.38
N GLY A 312 15.47 -5.42 14.67
CA GLY A 312 15.50 -4.84 16.02
C GLY A 312 14.16 -4.28 16.51
N THR A 313 13.02 -4.74 15.99
CA THR A 313 11.70 -4.22 16.37
C THR A 313 11.18 -4.82 17.67
N ALA A 314 10.35 -4.08 18.39
CA ALA A 314 9.66 -4.56 19.59
C ALA A 314 8.47 -5.48 19.25
N ALA A 315 7.84 -5.28 18.07
CA ALA A 315 6.72 -6.07 17.59
C ALA A 315 6.93 -6.46 16.13
N TYR A 316 6.30 -7.54 15.71
CA TYR A 316 6.24 -7.95 14.31
C TYR A 316 4.85 -7.68 13.75
N THR A 317 4.85 -7.13 12.54
CA THR A 317 3.70 -7.23 11.65
C THR A 317 3.98 -8.33 10.64
N ALA A 318 2.96 -9.08 10.27
CA ALA A 318 3.09 -10.16 9.31
C ALA A 318 1.91 -10.12 8.33
N ALA A 319 2.21 -10.03 7.04
CA ALA A 319 1.20 -10.14 6.00
C ALA A 319 0.79 -11.60 5.77
N MET A 320 -0.48 -11.81 5.53
CA MET A 320 -1.04 -13.09 5.15
C MET A 320 -2.13 -12.87 4.10
N TYR A 321 -1.76 -13.00 2.83
CA TYR A 321 -2.67 -12.78 1.70
C TYR A 321 -3.79 -13.80 1.64
N SER A 322 -3.43 -15.07 1.78
CA SER A 322 -4.40 -16.13 1.97
C SER A 322 -3.78 -17.19 2.88
N VAL A 323 -4.60 -18.06 3.43
CA VAL A 323 -4.13 -19.14 4.32
C VAL A 323 -3.22 -20.16 3.63
N SER A 324 -3.07 -20.06 2.31
CA SER A 324 -2.28 -20.98 1.48
C SER A 324 -1.27 -20.30 0.58
N MET A 325 -1.23 -18.97 0.54
CA MET A 325 -0.34 -18.23 -0.36
C MET A 325 1.14 -18.59 -0.10
N GLY A 326 1.90 -18.76 -1.19
CA GLY A 326 3.33 -19.06 -1.14
C GLY A 326 3.71 -20.45 -0.64
N ARG A 327 2.75 -21.30 -0.31
CA ARG A 327 3.02 -22.70 -0.02
C ARG A 327 2.93 -23.55 -1.27
N GLU A 328 3.62 -24.71 -1.23
CA GLU A 328 3.49 -25.75 -2.26
C GLU A 328 2.02 -25.85 -2.66
N ALA A 329 1.76 -25.62 -3.94
CA ALA A 329 0.42 -25.52 -4.46
C ALA A 329 -0.45 -26.67 -3.92
N VAL A 330 -1.38 -26.32 -3.06
CA VAL A 330 -2.47 -27.23 -2.71
C VAL A 330 -3.45 -27.10 -3.87
N ASP A 331 -3.62 -28.17 -4.64
CA ASP A 331 -4.61 -28.17 -5.70
C ASP A 331 -6.02 -28.05 -5.11
N GLY A 332 -6.72 -27.00 -5.52
CA GLY A 332 -8.12 -26.78 -5.18
C GLY A 332 -8.37 -25.90 -3.96
N ASP A 333 -9.64 -25.54 -3.79
CA ASP A 333 -10.10 -24.68 -2.72
C ASP A 333 -10.11 -25.39 -1.37
N MET A 334 -9.93 -24.62 -0.30
CA MET A 334 -9.81 -25.13 1.06
C MET A 334 -11.13 -25.04 1.83
N THR A 335 -11.38 -26.04 2.67
CA THR A 335 -12.41 -25.95 3.70
C THR A 335 -11.97 -25.06 4.87
N ALA A 336 -12.91 -24.60 5.69
CA ALA A 336 -12.60 -23.84 6.91
C ALA A 336 -11.65 -24.61 7.85
N ALA A 337 -11.82 -25.92 7.98
CA ALA A 337 -10.98 -26.74 8.85
C ALA A 337 -9.52 -26.81 8.36
N GLU A 338 -9.31 -26.97 7.05
CA GLU A 338 -7.96 -26.96 6.44
C GLU A 338 -7.29 -25.60 6.59
N ALA A 339 -8.04 -24.53 6.32
CA ALA A 339 -7.56 -23.15 6.46
C ALA A 339 -7.19 -22.79 7.90
N LEU A 340 -8.01 -23.17 8.89
CA LEU A 340 -7.70 -22.98 10.31
C LEU A 340 -6.44 -23.75 10.73
N GLY A 341 -6.29 -24.98 10.26
CA GLY A 341 -5.08 -25.76 10.49
C GLY A 341 -3.84 -25.12 9.87
N ALA A 342 -3.95 -24.53 8.67
CA ALA A 342 -2.88 -23.80 8.01
C ALA A 342 -2.52 -22.53 8.78
N LEU A 343 -3.52 -21.72 9.18
CA LEU A 343 -3.35 -20.52 9.98
C LEU A 343 -2.57 -20.82 11.27
N GLU A 344 -3.00 -21.80 12.04
CA GLU A 344 -2.34 -22.15 13.31
C GLU A 344 -0.88 -22.59 13.10
N ARG A 345 -0.61 -23.42 12.09
CA ARG A 345 0.76 -23.85 11.77
C ARG A 345 1.64 -22.67 11.37
N ASN A 346 1.14 -21.78 10.53
CA ASN A 346 1.89 -20.62 10.04
C ASN A 346 2.25 -19.68 11.18
N LEU A 347 1.29 -19.32 12.02
CA LEU A 347 1.53 -18.44 13.16
C LEU A 347 2.52 -19.06 14.16
N ARG A 348 2.42 -20.36 14.46
CA ARG A 348 3.39 -21.06 15.32
C ARG A 348 4.79 -21.09 14.74
N ASP A 349 4.92 -21.25 13.42
CA ASP A 349 6.22 -21.26 12.74
C ASP A 349 6.87 -19.87 12.82
N VAL A 350 6.12 -18.79 12.58
CA VAL A 350 6.63 -17.42 12.73
C VAL A 350 7.05 -17.13 14.18
N LEU A 351 6.20 -17.45 15.15
CA LEU A 351 6.54 -17.26 16.57
C LEU A 351 7.80 -18.01 17.00
N ALA A 352 8.03 -19.20 16.46
CA ALA A 352 9.24 -19.98 16.74
C ALA A 352 10.52 -19.33 16.15
N ARG A 353 10.37 -18.52 15.09
CA ARG A 353 11.49 -17.87 14.38
C ARG A 353 11.74 -16.44 14.84
N ASN A 354 10.72 -15.73 15.30
CA ASN A 354 10.84 -14.31 15.63
C ASN A 354 11.36 -14.01 17.05
N GLY A 355 11.82 -15.04 17.78
CA GLY A 355 12.34 -14.88 19.14
C GLY A 355 11.29 -14.55 20.19
N GLY A 356 10.01 -14.87 19.93
CA GLY A 356 8.90 -14.65 20.86
C GLY A 356 8.40 -13.20 20.90
N LYS A 357 8.72 -12.38 19.90
CA LYS A 357 8.17 -11.02 19.79
C LYS A 357 6.67 -11.07 19.53
N PRO A 358 5.89 -10.08 20.00
CA PRO A 358 4.47 -9.99 19.67
C PRO A 358 4.25 -9.98 18.16
N LEU A 359 3.22 -10.68 17.71
CA LEU A 359 2.85 -10.78 16.30
C LEU A 359 1.55 -10.01 16.07
N PHE A 360 1.57 -9.05 15.15
CA PHE A 360 0.39 -8.39 14.60
C PHE A 360 0.21 -8.86 13.16
N LEU A 361 -0.91 -9.54 12.89
CA LEU A 361 -1.23 -10.10 11.57
C LEU A 361 -1.98 -9.03 10.76
N GLU A 362 -1.25 -8.10 10.16
CA GLU A 362 -1.82 -6.86 9.61
C GLU A 362 -2.62 -7.03 8.30
N GLN A 363 -2.33 -8.08 7.53
CA GLN A 363 -3.10 -8.46 6.33
C GLN A 363 -3.67 -9.87 6.51
N PHE A 364 -4.73 -9.99 7.27
CA PHE A 364 -5.47 -11.22 7.41
C PHE A 364 -6.48 -11.34 6.25
N LEU A 365 -5.98 -11.75 5.08
CA LEU A 365 -6.79 -12.09 3.94
C LEU A 365 -7.20 -13.57 4.02
N PHE A 366 -8.44 -13.79 4.35
CA PHE A 366 -9.07 -15.09 4.26
C PHE A 366 -9.62 -15.39 2.86
N TYR A 367 -9.61 -14.36 1.98
CA TYR A 367 -10.15 -14.42 0.64
C TYR A 367 -9.58 -13.28 -0.22
N ASP A 368 -9.09 -13.60 -1.40
CA ASP A 368 -8.68 -12.64 -2.42
C ASP A 368 -9.13 -13.14 -3.79
N ASP A 369 -10.06 -12.43 -4.40
CA ASP A 369 -10.61 -12.74 -5.71
C ASP A 369 -9.98 -11.93 -6.84
N THR A 370 -8.90 -11.22 -6.55
CA THR A 370 -8.16 -10.48 -7.55
C THR A 370 -7.71 -11.42 -8.67
N PRO A 371 -7.98 -11.11 -9.94
CA PRO A 371 -7.66 -12.00 -11.06
C PRO A 371 -6.19 -12.42 -11.14
N GLU A 372 -5.27 -11.59 -10.68
CA GLU A 372 -3.84 -11.84 -10.63
C GLU A 372 -3.47 -13.01 -9.69
N PHE A 373 -4.28 -13.23 -8.66
CA PHE A 373 -4.10 -14.30 -7.67
C PHE A 373 -5.06 -15.48 -7.85
N SER A 374 -5.69 -15.58 -9.03
CA SER A 374 -6.67 -16.65 -9.35
C SER A 374 -6.11 -18.05 -9.25
N HIS A 375 -4.79 -18.22 -9.29
CA HIS A 375 -4.09 -19.51 -9.16
C HIS A 375 -3.83 -19.94 -7.71
N ASN A 376 -4.03 -19.04 -6.74
CA ASN A 376 -3.88 -19.39 -5.33
C ASN A 376 -5.10 -20.18 -4.86
N PRO A 377 -4.94 -21.24 -4.06
CA PRO A 377 -6.06 -21.93 -3.43
C PRO A 377 -6.86 -20.95 -2.57
N LYS A 378 -8.17 -20.98 -2.75
CA LYS A 378 -9.08 -20.08 -2.04
C LYS A 378 -9.84 -20.84 -0.97
N LEU A 379 -10.36 -20.11 -0.01
CA LEU A 379 -11.34 -20.66 0.90
C LEU A 379 -12.69 -20.78 0.18
N LEU A 380 -13.34 -21.95 0.27
CA LEU A 380 -14.67 -22.16 -0.28
C LEU A 380 -15.62 -21.05 0.20
N PRO A 381 -16.38 -20.40 -0.69
CA PRO A 381 -17.24 -19.26 -0.33
C PRO A 381 -18.18 -19.56 0.85
N GLU A 382 -18.82 -20.72 0.87
CA GLU A 382 -19.73 -21.16 1.93
C GLU A 382 -19.03 -21.44 3.27
N GLU A 383 -17.72 -21.62 3.26
CA GLU A 383 -16.90 -21.92 4.44
C GLU A 383 -16.31 -20.66 5.09
N ARG A 384 -16.34 -19.50 4.43
CA ARG A 384 -15.71 -18.25 4.89
C ARG A 384 -16.17 -17.81 6.28
N ALA A 385 -17.49 -17.83 6.50
CA ALA A 385 -18.05 -17.48 7.80
C ALA A 385 -17.68 -18.48 8.91
N ALA A 386 -17.53 -19.75 8.59
CA ALA A 386 -17.08 -20.78 9.53
C ALA A 386 -15.59 -20.59 9.89
N PHE A 387 -14.76 -20.28 8.90
CA PHE A 387 -13.35 -19.95 9.12
C PHE A 387 -13.18 -18.75 10.05
N LEU A 388 -13.86 -17.65 9.79
CA LEU A 388 -13.78 -16.44 10.64
C LEU A 388 -14.18 -16.73 12.10
N ARG A 389 -15.28 -17.47 12.33
CA ARG A 389 -15.68 -17.88 13.69
C ARG A 389 -14.65 -18.78 14.36
N GLY A 390 -14.02 -19.68 13.60
CA GLY A 390 -12.99 -20.59 14.10
C GLY A 390 -11.63 -19.94 14.35
N ALA A 391 -11.36 -18.80 13.73
CA ALA A 391 -10.07 -18.12 13.83
C ALA A 391 -9.85 -17.44 15.19
N ALA A 392 -10.91 -17.00 15.87
CA ALA A 392 -10.81 -16.25 17.13
C ALA A 392 -9.89 -16.89 18.19
N PRO A 393 -10.03 -18.17 18.58
CA PRO A 393 -9.17 -18.77 19.59
C PRO A 393 -7.72 -18.92 19.14
N ILE A 394 -7.46 -19.09 17.83
CA ILE A 394 -6.12 -19.17 17.26
C ILE A 394 -5.47 -17.79 17.34
N LEU A 395 -6.14 -16.77 16.84
CA LEU A 395 -5.66 -15.38 16.85
C LEU A 395 -5.42 -14.89 18.28
N ALA A 396 -6.37 -15.07 19.19
CA ALA A 396 -6.22 -14.66 20.59
C ALA A 396 -5.04 -15.32 21.31
N SER A 397 -4.66 -16.55 20.91
CA SER A 397 -3.56 -17.29 21.54
C SER A 397 -2.19 -17.08 20.91
N LEU A 398 -2.14 -16.71 19.62
CA LEU A 398 -0.91 -16.71 18.83
C LEU A 398 -0.54 -15.33 18.27
N SER A 399 -1.38 -14.30 18.45
CA SER A 399 -1.10 -12.94 18.02
C SER A 399 -1.51 -11.90 19.05
N GLY A 400 -0.98 -10.70 18.94
CA GLY A 400 -1.40 -9.52 19.70
C GLY A 400 -2.39 -8.65 18.92
N GLY A 401 -2.74 -9.06 17.70
CA GLY A 401 -3.68 -8.34 16.87
C GLY A 401 -3.83 -8.93 15.49
N TYR A 402 -4.89 -8.53 14.80
CA TYR A 402 -5.11 -8.82 13.39
C TYR A 402 -5.66 -7.60 12.65
N GLY A 403 -5.51 -7.57 11.34
CA GLY A 403 -6.09 -6.56 10.46
C GLY A 403 -6.65 -7.18 9.19
N VAL A 404 -7.63 -6.53 8.60
CA VAL A 404 -8.22 -6.95 7.32
C VAL A 404 -7.73 -6.05 6.20
N TRP A 405 -7.42 -6.64 5.07
CA TRP A 405 -7.15 -5.96 3.82
C TRP A 405 -8.29 -6.23 2.83
N THR A 406 -9.11 -5.25 2.44
CA THR A 406 -9.34 -3.93 3.02
C THR A 406 -10.75 -3.91 3.59
N TYR A 407 -11.16 -2.79 4.22
CA TYR A 407 -12.49 -2.69 4.81
C TYR A 407 -13.60 -2.70 3.75
N ARG A 408 -13.37 -2.04 2.61
CA ARG A 408 -14.36 -1.84 1.54
C ARG A 408 -13.78 -2.19 0.18
N ASP A 409 -14.60 -2.71 -0.72
CA ASP A 409 -14.25 -2.88 -2.13
C ASP A 409 -13.96 -1.51 -2.76
N TYR A 410 -13.09 -1.51 -3.75
CA TYR A 410 -12.55 -0.30 -4.36
C TYR A 410 -12.47 -0.43 -5.89
N ARG A 411 -12.34 0.71 -6.58
CA ARG A 411 -12.12 0.79 -8.02
C ARG A 411 -10.70 1.21 -8.34
N ASN A 412 -10.14 0.64 -9.39
CA ASN A 412 -8.87 1.05 -9.96
C ASN A 412 -9.09 2.32 -10.82
N ASN A 413 -9.21 3.49 -10.19
CA ASN A 413 -9.54 4.74 -10.87
C ASN A 413 -8.34 5.34 -11.62
N SER A 414 -8.50 5.61 -12.92
CA SER A 414 -7.48 6.27 -13.74
C SER A 414 -7.53 7.81 -13.67
N VAL A 415 -8.56 8.38 -13.06
CA VAL A 415 -8.74 9.84 -12.91
C VAL A 415 -8.00 10.33 -11.67
N PHE A 416 -7.15 11.33 -11.85
CA PHE A 416 -6.49 12.05 -10.76
C PHE A 416 -7.40 13.17 -10.25
N ASN A 417 -7.42 13.41 -8.94
CA ASN A 417 -8.23 14.47 -8.35
C ASN A 417 -9.70 14.37 -8.80
N SER A 418 -10.25 13.18 -8.63
CA SER A 418 -11.56 12.78 -9.16
C SER A 418 -12.74 13.56 -8.57
N GLN A 419 -12.55 14.11 -7.37
CA GLN A 419 -13.52 14.89 -6.60
C GLN A 419 -13.10 16.36 -6.44
N PHE A 420 -12.13 16.83 -7.21
CA PHE A 420 -11.66 18.21 -7.26
C PHE A 420 -11.10 18.79 -5.94
N GLY A 421 -10.86 18.02 -4.91
CA GLY A 421 -10.31 18.47 -3.63
C GLY A 421 -8.94 19.15 -3.74
N LEU A 422 -8.18 18.87 -4.81
CA LEU A 422 -6.95 19.58 -5.19
C LEU A 422 -7.20 20.78 -6.14
N GLY A 423 -8.44 21.29 -6.18
CA GLY A 423 -8.85 22.32 -7.12
C GLY A 423 -8.71 21.85 -8.56
N SER A 424 -8.19 22.69 -9.44
CA SER A 424 -8.05 22.38 -10.87
C SER A 424 -6.84 21.49 -11.22
N ARG A 425 -6.06 21.01 -10.24
CA ARG A 425 -4.89 20.17 -10.53
C ARG A 425 -5.26 18.92 -11.32
N GLY A 426 -4.52 18.66 -12.40
CA GLY A 426 -4.75 17.54 -13.31
C GLY A 426 -5.87 17.81 -14.34
N TRP A 427 -6.72 18.78 -14.13
CA TRP A 427 -7.82 19.12 -15.02
C TRP A 427 -7.57 20.40 -15.83
N THR A 428 -8.07 20.42 -17.03
CA THR A 428 -8.12 21.60 -17.90
C THR A 428 -9.55 22.10 -18.03
N PHE A 429 -9.79 23.35 -17.68
CA PHE A 429 -11.09 24.03 -17.73
C PHE A 429 -11.13 25.01 -18.88
N SER A 430 -12.27 25.08 -19.60
CA SER A 430 -12.50 26.03 -20.69
C SER A 430 -13.98 26.36 -20.83
N GLY A 431 -14.30 27.37 -21.67
CA GLY A 431 -15.69 27.77 -21.88
C GLY A 431 -16.40 28.33 -20.65
N GLY A 432 -15.66 28.85 -19.67
CA GLY A 432 -16.21 29.37 -18.42
C GLY A 432 -16.41 28.33 -17.32
N ALA A 433 -16.02 27.06 -17.55
CA ALA A 433 -16.03 26.05 -16.51
C ALA A 433 -15.03 26.39 -15.37
N HIS A 434 -15.39 26.08 -14.15
CA HIS A 434 -14.60 26.38 -12.95
C HIS A 434 -14.93 25.41 -11.80
N ILE A 435 -14.12 25.42 -10.75
CA ILE A 435 -14.42 24.68 -9.51
C ILE A 435 -15.34 25.54 -8.64
N GLN A 436 -16.35 24.92 -8.07
CA GLN A 436 -17.26 25.48 -7.06
C GLN A 436 -17.12 24.64 -5.79
N GLU A 437 -17.04 25.30 -4.65
CA GLU A 437 -17.13 24.66 -3.33
C GLU A 437 -18.56 24.84 -2.79
N ALA A 438 -19.17 23.75 -2.37
CA ALA A 438 -20.48 23.74 -1.75
C ALA A 438 -20.49 22.77 -0.56
N GLU A 439 -20.76 23.28 0.64
CA GLU A 439 -20.89 22.47 1.87
C GLU A 439 -19.66 21.60 2.19
N GLY A 440 -18.46 22.08 1.80
CA GLY A 440 -17.19 21.37 2.01
C GLY A 440 -16.86 20.34 0.93
N ASN A 441 -17.67 20.23 -0.13
CA ASN A 441 -17.43 19.42 -1.32
C ASN A 441 -17.04 20.32 -2.50
N HIS A 442 -16.10 19.87 -3.34
CA HIS A 442 -15.66 20.57 -4.53
C HIS A 442 -16.27 19.91 -5.79
N GLN A 443 -16.84 20.72 -6.66
CA GLN A 443 -17.48 20.26 -7.89
C GLN A 443 -17.03 21.08 -9.09
N ALA A 444 -17.05 20.48 -10.28
CA ALA A 444 -16.83 21.22 -11.52
C ALA A 444 -18.13 21.82 -12.02
N SER A 445 -18.26 23.15 -11.98
CA SER A 445 -19.40 23.90 -12.54
C SER A 445 -19.15 24.24 -14.00
N LEU A 446 -20.00 23.75 -14.88
CA LEU A 446 -19.95 23.99 -16.33
C LEU A 446 -21.15 24.85 -16.76
N PRO A 447 -20.93 26.06 -17.28
CA PRO A 447 -21.98 26.81 -18.00
C PRO A 447 -22.21 26.21 -19.41
N ALA A 448 -23.21 26.72 -20.14
CA ALA A 448 -23.41 26.37 -21.54
C ALA A 448 -22.12 26.59 -22.37
N GLY A 449 -21.64 25.57 -23.04
CA GLY A 449 -20.37 25.56 -23.76
C GLY A 449 -19.13 25.36 -22.86
N GLY A 450 -19.34 25.15 -21.56
CA GLY A 450 -18.27 24.78 -20.61
C GLY A 450 -17.72 23.41 -20.92
N LYS A 451 -16.41 23.24 -20.65
CA LYS A 451 -15.71 21.97 -20.88
C LYS A 451 -14.62 21.74 -19.83
N ILE A 452 -14.52 20.50 -19.37
CA ILE A 452 -13.38 20.00 -18.59
C ILE A 452 -12.70 18.85 -19.34
N SER A 453 -11.41 18.64 -19.10
CA SER A 453 -10.69 17.49 -19.63
C SER A 453 -9.46 17.15 -18.78
N GLN A 454 -9.09 15.88 -18.80
CA GLN A 454 -7.89 15.38 -18.16
C GLN A 454 -7.12 14.45 -19.11
N ASP A 455 -5.80 14.57 -19.11
CA ASP A 455 -4.90 13.62 -19.75
C ASP A 455 -4.63 12.48 -18.77
N LEU A 456 -5.17 11.31 -19.07
CA LEU A 456 -5.02 10.10 -18.26
C LEU A 456 -3.69 9.37 -18.59
N GLY A 457 -3.06 9.67 -19.73
CA GLY A 457 -1.78 9.12 -20.13
C GLY A 457 -1.72 7.60 -20.11
N ALA A 458 -0.62 7.06 -19.57
CA ALA A 458 -0.41 5.62 -19.47
C ALA A 458 -1.38 4.93 -18.51
N ARG A 459 -1.96 5.64 -17.56
CA ARG A 459 -2.93 5.09 -16.58
C ARG A 459 -4.18 4.56 -17.24
N SER A 460 -4.64 5.22 -18.31
CA SER A 460 -5.78 4.74 -19.10
C SER A 460 -5.53 3.39 -19.76
N ARG A 461 -4.30 2.93 -19.78
CA ARG A 461 -3.86 1.68 -20.44
C ARG A 461 -3.59 0.56 -19.45
N GLN A 462 -3.72 0.80 -18.14
CA GLN A 462 -3.51 -0.24 -17.13
C GLN A 462 -4.69 -1.20 -17.07
N GLY A 463 -4.40 -2.47 -16.86
CA GLY A 463 -5.40 -3.54 -16.73
C GLY A 463 -6.15 -3.91 -18.03
N ARG A 464 -5.58 -3.95 -19.09
CA ARG A 464 -5.78 -3.84 -20.53
C ARG A 464 -6.57 -4.84 -21.31
N THR A 465 -7.33 -5.69 -20.73
CA THR A 465 -8.17 -6.63 -21.46
C THR A 465 -9.63 -6.33 -21.15
N GLY A 466 -10.26 -5.48 -21.95
CA GLY A 466 -11.67 -5.17 -21.82
C GLY A 466 -12.00 -3.68 -21.94
N GLY A 467 -13.29 -3.38 -21.94
CA GLY A 467 -13.81 -2.02 -21.92
C GLY A 467 -13.49 -1.32 -20.60
N ARG A 468 -13.62 0.00 -20.61
CA ARG A 468 -13.53 0.83 -19.41
C ARG A 468 -14.87 1.43 -19.10
N THR A 469 -15.21 1.50 -17.84
CA THR A 469 -16.40 2.17 -17.34
C THR A 469 -16.01 3.56 -16.83
N LEU A 470 -16.68 4.58 -17.34
CA LEU A 470 -16.68 5.93 -16.79
C LEU A 470 -17.96 6.12 -15.99
N GLU A 471 -17.81 6.47 -14.74
CA GLU A 471 -18.92 6.87 -13.87
C GLU A 471 -18.62 8.24 -13.29
N PHE A 472 -19.63 9.11 -13.19
CA PHE A 472 -19.51 10.39 -12.52
C PHE A 472 -20.89 10.90 -12.10
N SER A 473 -20.92 11.74 -11.07
CA SER A 473 -22.11 12.44 -10.60
C SER A 473 -22.37 13.69 -11.47
N ALA A 474 -23.62 13.92 -11.84
CA ALA A 474 -24.02 15.09 -12.59
C ALA A 474 -25.32 15.64 -12.01
N GLU A 475 -25.40 16.97 -11.85
CA GLU A 475 -26.64 17.66 -11.40
C GLU A 475 -26.94 18.87 -12.27
N SER A 476 -28.16 18.93 -12.80
CA SER A 476 -28.66 20.08 -13.56
C SER A 476 -30.12 20.36 -13.25
N LYS A 477 -30.46 21.66 -13.12
CA LYS A 477 -31.84 22.10 -12.87
C LYS A 477 -32.74 22.01 -14.10
N GLU A 478 -32.17 22.10 -15.27
CA GLU A 478 -32.84 22.05 -16.57
C GLU A 478 -32.22 20.92 -17.39
N PRO A 479 -32.94 20.29 -18.32
CA PRO A 479 -32.36 19.27 -19.19
C PRO A 479 -31.17 19.81 -19.96
N VAL A 480 -30.01 19.15 -19.83
CA VAL A 480 -28.77 19.47 -20.56
C VAL A 480 -28.23 18.23 -21.27
N THR A 481 -27.46 18.44 -22.34
CA THR A 481 -26.77 17.37 -23.04
C THR A 481 -25.27 17.46 -22.74
N LEU A 482 -24.74 16.41 -22.14
CA LEU A 482 -23.30 16.23 -21.99
C LEU A 482 -22.73 15.52 -23.21
N GLN A 483 -21.65 16.06 -23.74
CA GLN A 483 -20.80 15.39 -24.71
C GLN A 483 -19.56 14.85 -23.99
N VAL A 484 -19.50 13.53 -23.84
CA VAL A 484 -18.37 12.83 -23.19
C VAL A 484 -17.53 12.16 -24.24
N SER A 485 -16.23 12.39 -24.23
CA SER A 485 -15.31 11.83 -25.23
C SER A 485 -14.07 11.20 -24.60
N PHE A 486 -13.65 10.05 -25.14
CA PHE A 486 -12.43 9.35 -24.80
C PHE A 486 -11.95 8.51 -25.99
N GLY A 487 -10.65 8.54 -26.30
CA GLY A 487 -10.05 7.69 -27.33
C GLY A 487 -10.64 7.84 -28.74
N GLY A 488 -11.18 9.00 -29.07
CA GLY A 488 -11.88 9.22 -30.35
C GLY A 488 -13.36 8.80 -30.33
N ASP A 489 -13.82 8.12 -29.31
CA ASP A 489 -15.22 7.82 -29.06
C ASP A 489 -15.92 9.02 -28.43
N THR A 490 -17.15 9.26 -28.82
CA THR A 490 -17.99 10.34 -28.24
C THR A 490 -19.37 9.80 -27.91
N ARG A 491 -19.83 10.09 -26.72
CA ARG A 491 -21.18 9.75 -26.21
C ARG A 491 -21.93 11.03 -25.90
N PHE A 492 -23.23 10.99 -26.05
CA PHE A 492 -24.13 12.09 -25.65
C PHE A 492 -25.08 11.55 -24.60
N VAL A 493 -25.18 12.26 -23.48
CA VAL A 493 -26.01 11.90 -22.34
C VAL A 493 -26.88 13.09 -21.98
N SER A 494 -28.19 12.87 -21.78
CA SER A 494 -29.09 13.89 -21.26
C SER A 494 -29.13 13.77 -19.74
N VAL A 495 -28.95 14.90 -19.05
CA VAL A 495 -28.99 15.01 -17.58
C VAL A 495 -30.09 15.96 -17.18
N GLU A 496 -30.93 15.54 -16.22
CA GLU A 496 -32.00 16.36 -15.61
C GLU A 496 -32.13 15.99 -14.14
N GLY A 497 -31.87 16.91 -13.23
CA GLY A 497 -31.78 16.64 -11.80
C GLY A 497 -30.40 16.11 -11.43
N ALA A 498 -30.30 15.41 -10.29
CA ALA A 498 -29.11 14.76 -9.84
C ALA A 498 -29.14 13.28 -10.26
N GLU A 499 -28.10 12.82 -10.97
CA GLU A 499 -27.98 11.45 -11.43
C GLU A 499 -26.51 11.01 -11.55
N THR A 500 -26.29 9.70 -11.47
CA THR A 500 -25.01 9.09 -11.80
C THR A 500 -25.02 8.70 -13.28
N VAL A 501 -24.04 9.20 -14.02
CA VAL A 501 -23.83 8.87 -15.43
C VAL A 501 -22.85 7.73 -15.55
N GLU A 502 -23.24 6.65 -16.21
CA GLU A 502 -22.38 5.50 -16.51
C GLU A 502 -22.21 5.33 -18.02
N LEU A 503 -20.97 5.23 -18.48
CA LEU A 503 -20.60 5.08 -19.90
C LEU A 503 -19.50 4.05 -20.08
N ASN A 504 -19.64 3.21 -21.11
CA ASN A 504 -18.65 2.22 -21.46
C ASN A 504 -17.85 2.61 -22.71
N PHE A 505 -16.53 2.53 -22.64
CA PHE A 505 -15.59 2.80 -23.73
C PHE A 505 -14.78 1.54 -24.04
N SER A 506 -14.70 1.19 -25.32
CA SER A 506 -13.98 0.01 -25.78
C SER A 506 -12.65 0.33 -26.49
N GLN A 507 -12.40 1.61 -26.74
CA GLN A 507 -11.18 2.07 -27.45
C GLN A 507 -10.17 2.64 -26.47
N ASP A 508 -8.90 2.45 -26.76
CA ASP A 508 -7.83 3.10 -26.04
C ASP A 508 -7.77 4.60 -26.35
N GLY A 509 -7.42 5.38 -25.34
CA GLY A 509 -7.28 6.83 -25.46
C GLY A 509 -6.41 7.37 -24.33
N GLU A 510 -6.15 8.66 -24.38
CA GLU A 510 -5.37 9.36 -23.36
C GLU A 510 -6.17 10.52 -22.74
N ILE A 511 -7.04 11.15 -23.52
CA ILE A 511 -7.79 12.34 -23.07
C ILE A 511 -9.25 11.98 -22.77
N LEU A 512 -9.64 12.14 -21.52
CA LEU A 512 -11.04 12.18 -21.10
C LEU A 512 -11.53 13.63 -21.17
N ALA A 513 -12.69 13.89 -21.78
CA ALA A 513 -13.28 15.23 -21.80
C ALA A 513 -14.80 15.18 -21.68
N VAL A 514 -15.34 16.15 -20.94
CA VAL A 514 -16.79 16.39 -20.80
C VAL A 514 -17.08 17.83 -21.15
N ALA A 515 -18.07 18.05 -22.05
CA ALA A 515 -18.57 19.36 -22.39
C ALA A 515 -20.10 19.37 -22.22
N SER A 516 -20.68 20.53 -21.90
CA SER A 516 -22.13 20.71 -21.68
C SER A 516 -22.70 21.78 -22.57
N ASP A 517 -23.94 21.57 -23.05
CA ASP A 517 -24.71 22.58 -23.78
C ASP A 517 -25.53 23.51 -22.85
N GLY A 518 -25.63 23.19 -21.56
CA GLY A 518 -26.30 23.96 -20.52
C GLY A 518 -25.55 23.93 -19.18
N PRO A 519 -26.07 24.64 -18.16
CA PRO A 519 -25.45 24.64 -16.83
C PRO A 519 -25.55 23.27 -16.14
N VAL A 520 -24.44 22.74 -15.62
CA VAL A 520 -24.38 21.47 -14.90
C VAL A 520 -23.23 21.47 -13.89
N GLU A 521 -23.42 20.79 -12.76
CA GLU A 521 -22.39 20.48 -11.79
C GLU A 521 -21.94 19.02 -11.98
N LEU A 522 -20.64 18.77 -11.96
CA LEU A 522 -20.06 17.44 -12.16
C LEU A 522 -19.10 17.11 -11.03
N ASP A 523 -19.11 15.84 -10.58
CA ASP A 523 -18.25 15.34 -9.50
C ASP A 523 -18.04 13.83 -9.59
N ASP A 524 -17.26 13.25 -8.65
CA ASP A 524 -17.08 11.82 -8.42
C ASP A 524 -16.68 11.04 -9.68
N PHE A 525 -15.63 11.47 -10.36
CA PHE A 525 -15.17 10.83 -11.59
C PHE A 525 -14.42 9.52 -11.33
N TYR A 526 -14.99 8.40 -11.73
CA TYR A 526 -14.35 7.09 -11.76
C TYR A 526 -14.22 6.59 -13.20
N PHE A 527 -12.98 6.32 -13.63
CA PHE A 527 -12.71 5.71 -14.92
C PHE A 527 -11.86 4.46 -14.73
N TYR A 528 -12.50 3.31 -14.71
CA TYR A 528 -11.92 2.06 -14.25
C TYR A 528 -12.22 0.91 -15.21
N ASN A 529 -11.46 -0.17 -15.08
CA ASN A 529 -11.66 -1.44 -15.76
C ASN A 529 -11.61 -2.64 -14.79
N LEU A 530 -11.31 -2.37 -13.53
CA LEU A 530 -11.25 -3.34 -12.46
C LEU A 530 -11.94 -2.74 -11.23
N GLU A 531 -12.82 -3.53 -10.66
CA GLU A 531 -13.45 -3.31 -9.36
C GLU A 531 -13.13 -4.53 -8.49
N SER A 532 -12.69 -4.31 -7.26
CA SER A 532 -12.48 -5.42 -6.33
C SER A 532 -13.82 -5.95 -5.82
N GLU A 533 -13.87 -7.23 -5.51
CA GLU A 533 -15.06 -7.86 -4.97
C GLU A 533 -14.68 -8.78 -3.79
N GLY A 534 -15.56 -8.85 -2.80
CA GLY A 534 -15.48 -9.87 -1.75
C GLY A 534 -14.93 -9.40 -0.42
N LEU A 535 -14.78 -8.09 -0.22
CA LEU A 535 -14.39 -7.49 1.06
C LEU A 535 -15.62 -7.31 2.00
N LEU A 536 -15.50 -6.53 3.06
CA LEU A 536 -16.55 -6.43 4.08
C LEU A 536 -17.72 -5.56 3.65
N TYR A 537 -17.45 -4.57 2.81
CA TYR A 537 -18.43 -3.70 2.19
C TYR A 537 -18.19 -3.64 0.69
N ARG A 538 -19.27 -3.53 -0.06
CA ARG A 538 -19.20 -3.32 -1.52
C ARG A 538 -18.79 -1.89 -1.84
N VAL A 539 -18.47 -1.62 -3.09
CA VAL A 539 -18.13 -0.27 -3.57
C VAL A 539 -19.25 0.74 -3.27
N ASP A 540 -20.51 0.35 -3.38
CA ASP A 540 -21.67 1.18 -3.04
C ASP A 540 -21.93 1.36 -1.53
N GLY A 541 -21.06 0.81 -0.69
CA GLY A 541 -21.19 0.85 0.76
C GLY A 541 -22.18 -0.15 1.35
N ALA A 542 -22.76 -1.04 0.54
CA ALA A 542 -23.64 -2.10 1.04
C ALA A 542 -22.83 -3.20 1.77
N GLU A 543 -23.41 -3.75 2.81
CA GLU A 543 -22.82 -4.86 3.58
C GLU A 543 -22.63 -6.11 2.69
N SER A 544 -21.45 -6.75 2.82
CA SER A 544 -21.24 -8.08 2.27
C SER A 544 -21.77 -9.16 3.23
N GLU A 545 -21.83 -10.40 2.75
CA GLU A 545 -22.21 -11.56 3.58
C GLU A 545 -21.21 -11.82 4.73
N LEU A 546 -20.00 -11.28 4.66
CA LEU A 546 -18.92 -11.53 5.61
C LEU A 546 -18.97 -10.63 6.84
N ILE A 547 -19.56 -9.43 6.75
CA ILE A 547 -19.50 -8.45 7.83
C ILE A 547 -20.06 -8.98 9.16
N GLY A 548 -21.14 -9.76 9.11
CA GLY A 548 -21.70 -10.40 10.31
C GLY A 548 -20.74 -11.37 10.99
N ALA A 549 -19.94 -12.10 10.21
CA ALA A 549 -18.93 -13.02 10.74
C ALA A 549 -17.72 -12.27 11.31
N VAL A 550 -17.33 -11.15 10.71
CA VAL A 550 -16.25 -10.28 11.20
C VAL A 550 -16.65 -9.58 12.51
N ARG A 551 -17.87 -9.05 12.58
CA ARG A 551 -18.43 -8.50 13.86
C ARG A 551 -18.39 -9.56 14.98
N ALA A 552 -18.76 -10.80 14.65
CA ALA A 552 -18.70 -11.91 15.60
C ALA A 552 -17.26 -12.25 16.00
N LEU A 553 -16.31 -12.23 15.07
CA LEU A 553 -14.88 -12.40 15.34
C LEU A 553 -14.36 -11.30 16.28
N ASN A 554 -14.65 -10.03 15.96
CA ASN A 554 -14.26 -8.89 16.79
C ASN A 554 -14.81 -8.97 18.22
N GLY A 555 -16.06 -9.46 18.36
CA GLY A 555 -16.69 -9.64 19.68
C GLY A 555 -16.13 -10.82 20.50
N GLN A 556 -15.40 -11.75 19.89
CA GLN A 556 -14.77 -12.90 20.57
C GLN A 556 -13.30 -12.64 20.95
N LEU A 557 -12.66 -11.66 20.33
CA LEU A 557 -11.30 -11.27 20.64
C LEU A 557 -11.24 -10.28 21.81
N PRO A 558 -10.16 -10.29 22.60
CA PRO A 558 -9.98 -9.39 23.75
C PRO A 558 -10.20 -7.92 23.43
#